data_78a510687ad64f3edf5bbe35d8be936e
#
_entry.id   78a510687ad64f3edf5bbe35d8be936e
#
_cell.length_a   1.000
_cell.length_b   1.000
_cell.length_c   1.000
_cell.angle_alpha   90.00
_cell.angle_beta   90.00
_cell.angle_gamma   90.00
#
_symmetry.space_group_name_H-M   'P 1'
#
loop_
_entity.id
_entity.type
_entity.pdbx_description
1 polymer ?
#
loop_
_entity_poly.entity_id
_entity_poly.type
_entity_poly.pdbx_seq_one_letter_code
_entity_poly.pdbx_strand_id
1 'polypeptide(L)'
;MNQRILNEIIYPTVNGFSQQGTPYVGFLYAGLMISKDGSIKVLEYNCRFGDPETQPIMMRLKSDLVTLCLAAIDQKLDTTSTEWDKRPALGVVLAAGGYPDSYEKGAVISGLPTEEQT
;
A
#
# COMPACT_ATOMS: atom_id res chain seq x y z
N MET A 1 6.46 11.11 11.92
CA MET A 1 6.27 11.18 10.46
C MET A 1 4.85 10.79 10.04
N ASN A 2 4.34 9.62 10.42
CA ASN A 2 2.99 9.16 9.99
C ASN A 2 1.87 10.19 10.23
N GLN A 3 1.78 10.80 11.43
CA GLN A 3 0.74 11.78 11.73
C GLN A 3 0.82 13.03 10.84
N ARG A 4 2.03 13.45 10.46
CA ARG A 4 2.18 14.56 9.53
C ARG A 4 1.65 14.21 8.14
N ILE A 5 1.96 13.00 7.63
CA ILE A 5 1.45 12.54 6.33
C ILE A 5 -0.08 12.49 6.33
N LEU A 6 -0.68 11.97 7.41
CA LEU A 6 -2.13 11.97 7.54
C LEU A 6 -2.71 13.40 7.50
N ASN A 7 -2.16 14.30 8.29
CA ASN A 7 -2.70 15.66 8.43
C ASN A 7 -2.42 16.56 7.22
N GLU A 8 -1.24 16.45 6.63
CA GLU A 8 -0.80 17.35 5.55
C GLU A 8 -1.22 16.85 4.16
N ILE A 9 -1.48 15.54 3.99
CA ILE A 9 -1.71 14.92 2.67
C ILE A 9 -3.00 14.12 2.63
N ILE A 10 -3.14 13.07 3.46
CA ILE A 10 -4.24 12.11 3.30
C ILE A 10 -5.59 12.76 3.63
N TYR A 11 -5.73 13.38 4.81
CA TYR A 11 -6.99 14.00 5.19
C TYR A 11 -7.40 15.17 4.26
N PRO A 12 -6.49 16.08 3.85
CA PRO A 12 -6.85 17.09 2.86
C PRO A 12 -7.32 16.49 1.53
N THR A 13 -6.69 15.42 1.06
CA THR A 13 -7.07 14.74 -0.19
C THR A 13 -8.47 14.14 -0.10
N VAL A 14 -8.73 13.34 0.94
CA VAL A 14 -10.04 12.68 1.12
C VAL A 14 -11.14 13.69 1.36
N ASN A 15 -10.87 14.73 2.17
CA ASN A 15 -11.83 15.82 2.43
C ASN A 15 -12.12 16.63 1.17
N GLY A 16 -11.12 16.84 0.31
CA GLY A 16 -11.30 17.51 -0.97
C GLY A 16 -12.29 16.78 -1.89
N PHE A 17 -12.19 15.47 -1.99
CA PHE A 17 -13.16 14.65 -2.71
C PHE A 17 -14.58 14.77 -2.13
N SER A 18 -14.71 14.74 -0.80
CA SER A 18 -16.00 14.89 -0.14
C SER A 18 -16.62 16.26 -0.39
N GLN A 19 -15.82 17.33 -0.34
CA GLN A 19 -16.29 18.70 -0.63
C GLN A 19 -16.74 18.90 -2.08
N GLN A 20 -16.17 18.11 -3.02
CA GLN A 20 -16.58 18.12 -4.42
C GLN A 20 -17.82 17.25 -4.70
N GLY A 21 -18.42 16.64 -3.68
CA GLY A 21 -19.57 15.76 -3.81
C GLY A 21 -19.25 14.35 -4.33
N THR A 22 -17.97 13.99 -4.37
CA THR A 22 -17.48 12.66 -4.83
C THR A 22 -16.65 12.00 -3.75
N PRO A 23 -17.22 11.58 -2.60
CA PRO A 23 -16.47 10.99 -1.51
C PRO A 23 -15.72 9.75 -1.99
N TYR A 24 -14.43 9.67 -1.62
CA TYR A 24 -13.57 8.57 -2.03
C TYR A 24 -13.79 7.34 -1.15
N VAL A 25 -14.06 6.20 -1.78
CA VAL A 25 -14.13 4.88 -1.13
C VAL A 25 -13.23 3.93 -1.88
N GLY A 26 -12.23 3.36 -1.20
CA GLY A 26 -11.26 2.45 -1.80
C GLY A 26 -9.88 2.59 -1.20
N PHE A 27 -8.88 2.00 -1.88
CA PHE A 27 -7.49 2.11 -1.50
C PHE A 27 -6.88 3.39 -2.06
N LEU A 28 -6.34 4.22 -1.18
CA LEU A 28 -5.59 5.40 -1.54
C LEU A 28 -4.11 5.18 -1.23
N TYR A 29 -3.32 4.95 -2.27
CA TYR A 29 -1.86 4.93 -2.18
C TYR A 29 -1.33 6.33 -2.50
N ALA A 30 -0.44 6.84 -1.66
CA ALA A 30 0.26 8.09 -1.89
C ALA A 30 1.78 7.83 -1.99
N GLY A 31 2.34 8.02 -3.16
CA GLY A 31 3.78 8.05 -3.37
C GLY A 31 4.35 9.37 -2.89
N LEU A 32 5.27 9.32 -1.93
CA LEU A 32 5.78 10.51 -1.25
C LEU A 32 7.30 10.62 -1.35
N MET A 33 7.79 11.83 -1.52
CA MET A 33 9.19 12.18 -1.35
C MET A 33 9.38 12.99 -0.08
N ILE A 34 10.25 12.51 0.81
CA ILE A 34 10.63 13.23 2.03
C ILE A 34 12.04 13.78 1.85
N SER A 35 12.16 15.09 1.80
CA SER A 35 13.43 15.78 1.64
C SER A 35 14.24 15.77 2.94
N LYS A 36 15.53 16.08 2.85
CA LYS A 36 16.44 16.12 4.03
C LYS A 36 16.03 17.14 5.09
N ASP A 37 15.36 18.20 4.68
CA ASP A 37 14.78 19.23 5.58
C ASP A 37 13.45 18.80 6.22
N GLY A 38 12.97 17.59 5.91
CA GLY A 38 11.73 17.03 6.41
C GLY A 38 10.48 17.51 5.66
N SER A 39 10.61 18.25 4.56
CA SER A 39 9.45 18.59 3.71
C SER A 39 8.91 17.36 3.01
N ILE A 40 7.57 17.28 2.87
CA ILE A 40 6.88 16.17 2.25
C ILE A 40 6.27 16.64 0.93
N LYS A 41 6.56 15.93 -0.15
CA LYS A 41 6.01 16.19 -1.48
C LYS A 41 5.30 14.94 -2.00
N VAL A 42 4.12 15.12 -2.59
CA VAL A 42 3.41 14.05 -3.28
C VAL A 42 4.01 13.90 -4.66
N LEU A 43 4.34 12.67 -5.02
CA LEU A 43 4.79 12.29 -6.36
C LEU A 43 3.60 11.82 -7.20
N GLU A 44 2.76 10.95 -6.60
CA GLU A 44 1.60 10.38 -7.28
C GLU A 44 0.56 9.89 -6.27
N TYR A 45 -0.66 9.70 -6.75
CA TYR A 45 -1.69 8.92 -6.10
C TYR A 45 -2.08 7.73 -6.97
N ASN A 46 -2.40 6.61 -6.32
CA ASN A 46 -2.98 5.44 -6.98
C ASN A 46 -4.24 4.98 -6.22
N CYS A 47 -5.24 4.49 -6.96
CA CYS A 47 -6.49 3.95 -6.39
C CYS A 47 -6.42 2.42 -6.16
N ARG A 48 -5.26 1.92 -5.85
CA ARG A 48 -4.93 0.52 -5.58
C ARG A 48 -3.75 0.45 -4.62
N PHE A 49 -3.46 -0.74 -4.11
CA PHE A 49 -2.21 -0.96 -3.40
C PHE A 49 -1.00 -0.71 -4.29
N GLY A 50 0.12 -0.36 -3.68
CA GLY A 50 1.40 -0.19 -4.37
C GLY A 50 1.96 -1.53 -4.88
N ASP A 51 2.79 -1.45 -5.89
CA ASP A 51 3.61 -2.53 -6.41
C ASP A 51 5.09 -2.11 -6.27
N PRO A 52 5.89 -2.77 -5.40
CA PRO A 52 5.65 -4.08 -4.74
C PRO A 52 5.12 -4.01 -3.29
N GLU A 53 4.60 -2.90 -2.82
CA GLU A 53 4.24 -2.68 -1.40
C GLU A 53 3.11 -3.58 -0.90
N THR A 54 2.29 -4.13 -1.80
CA THR A 54 1.16 -5.00 -1.44
C THR A 54 1.59 -6.18 -0.59
N GLN A 55 2.66 -6.88 -0.97
CA GLN A 55 3.11 -8.08 -0.27
C GLN A 55 3.52 -7.79 1.19
N PRO A 56 4.41 -6.83 1.49
CA PRO A 56 4.73 -6.50 2.88
C PRO A 56 3.54 -5.99 3.69
N ILE A 57 2.59 -5.28 3.07
CA ILE A 57 1.36 -4.84 3.73
C ILE A 57 0.52 -6.06 4.14
N MET A 58 0.28 -6.99 3.22
CA MET A 58 -0.51 -8.20 3.48
C MET A 58 0.15 -9.11 4.52
N MET A 59 1.47 -9.23 4.53
CA MET A 59 2.20 -9.98 5.56
C MET A 59 2.00 -9.41 6.97
N ARG A 60 1.74 -8.12 7.09
CA ARG A 60 1.54 -7.46 8.38
C ARG A 60 0.09 -7.32 8.79
N LEU A 61 -0.84 -7.35 7.85
CA LEU A 61 -2.26 -7.24 8.14
C LEU A 61 -2.76 -8.55 8.79
N LYS A 62 -3.24 -8.47 10.03
CA LYS A 62 -3.84 -9.60 10.76
C LYS A 62 -5.36 -9.63 10.67
N SER A 63 -5.98 -8.48 10.42
CA SER A 63 -7.41 -8.38 10.18
C SER A 63 -7.78 -8.94 8.82
N ASP A 64 -8.98 -9.47 8.69
CA ASP A 64 -9.51 -9.93 7.42
C ASP A 64 -9.73 -8.75 6.46
N LEU A 65 -9.07 -8.79 5.28
CA LEU A 65 -9.14 -7.72 4.30
C LEU A 65 -10.54 -7.57 3.70
N VAL A 66 -11.27 -8.67 3.51
CA VAL A 66 -12.63 -8.62 2.94
C VAL A 66 -13.57 -7.90 3.91
N THR A 67 -13.45 -8.18 5.20
CA THR A 67 -14.21 -7.47 6.25
C THR A 67 -13.93 -5.96 6.21
N LEU A 68 -12.67 -5.55 6.04
CA LEU A 68 -12.30 -4.14 5.92
C LEU A 68 -12.87 -3.50 4.63
N CYS A 69 -12.84 -4.20 3.51
CA CYS A 69 -13.44 -3.73 2.25
C CYS A 69 -14.95 -3.53 2.38
N LEU A 70 -15.65 -4.48 3.00
CA LEU A 70 -17.09 -4.36 3.25
C LEU A 70 -17.40 -3.18 4.20
N ALA A 71 -16.62 -3.01 5.26
CA ALA A 71 -16.76 -1.87 6.15
C ALA A 71 -16.52 -0.53 5.43
N ALA A 72 -15.59 -0.49 4.47
CA ALA A 72 -15.37 0.70 3.64
C ALA A 72 -16.58 1.04 2.78
N ILE A 73 -17.17 0.04 2.11
CA ILE A 73 -18.38 0.20 1.29
C ILE A 73 -19.57 0.66 2.16
N ASP A 74 -19.70 0.09 3.34
CA ASP A 74 -20.74 0.44 4.31
C ASP A 74 -20.48 1.75 5.07
N GLN A 75 -19.37 2.45 4.80
CA GLN A 75 -18.95 3.67 5.52
C GLN A 75 -18.80 3.48 7.03
N LYS A 76 -18.25 2.32 7.45
CA LYS A 76 -18.05 1.92 8.87
C LYS A 76 -16.58 1.73 9.25
N LEU A 77 -15.64 2.20 8.44
CA LEU A 77 -14.21 2.03 8.74
C LEU A 77 -13.77 2.75 10.02
N ASP A 78 -14.41 3.86 10.38
CA ASP A 78 -14.16 4.62 11.59
C ASP A 78 -14.47 3.85 12.87
N THR A 79 -15.38 2.88 12.78
CA THR A 79 -15.79 1.99 13.89
C THR A 79 -15.19 0.58 13.78
N THR A 80 -14.43 0.31 12.72
CA THR A 80 -13.82 -1.00 12.46
C THR A 80 -12.35 -0.99 12.89
N SER A 81 -11.99 -1.86 13.84
CA SER A 81 -10.61 -1.99 14.27
C SER A 81 -9.77 -2.78 13.26
N THR A 82 -8.51 -2.38 13.10
CA THR A 82 -7.51 -3.13 12.33
C THR A 82 -6.38 -3.59 13.24
N GLU A 83 -5.99 -4.85 13.09
CA GLU A 83 -4.85 -5.43 13.79
C GLU A 83 -3.68 -5.60 12.82
N TRP A 84 -2.49 -5.22 13.27
CA TRP A 84 -1.26 -5.29 12.49
C TRP A 84 -0.17 -6.04 13.26
N ASP A 85 0.59 -6.88 12.57
CA ASP A 85 1.82 -7.43 13.13
C ASP A 85 2.81 -6.29 13.42
N LYS A 86 3.39 -6.31 14.62
CA LYS A 86 4.37 -5.30 15.05
C LYS A 86 5.75 -5.47 14.39
N ARG A 87 6.03 -6.67 13.89
CA ARG A 87 7.26 -6.97 13.18
C ARG A 87 7.29 -6.23 11.83
N PRO A 88 8.46 -5.77 11.36
CA PRO A 88 8.60 -5.27 10.00
C PRO A 88 8.43 -6.42 8.99
N ALA A 89 7.98 -6.10 7.79
CA ALA A 89 8.01 -7.00 6.65
C ALA A 89 8.86 -6.37 5.54
N LEU A 90 9.61 -7.20 4.83
CA LEU A 90 10.45 -6.81 3.70
C LEU A 90 10.08 -7.66 2.48
N GLY A 91 9.74 -7.00 1.37
CA GLY A 91 9.62 -7.61 0.07
C GLY A 91 10.81 -7.25 -0.82
N VAL A 92 11.39 -8.25 -1.50
CA VAL A 92 12.42 -8.04 -2.52
C VAL A 92 11.95 -8.65 -3.83
N VAL A 93 11.83 -7.84 -4.87
CA VAL A 93 11.43 -8.31 -6.19
C VAL A 93 12.65 -8.80 -6.95
N LEU A 94 12.62 -10.06 -7.38
CA LEU A 94 13.57 -10.62 -8.31
C LEU A 94 12.98 -10.58 -9.71
N ALA A 95 13.69 -10.00 -10.66
CA ALA A 95 13.24 -9.84 -12.03
C ALA A 95 14.30 -10.35 -13.01
N ALA A 96 13.86 -10.63 -14.24
CA ALA A 96 14.77 -10.95 -15.35
C ALA A 96 15.71 -9.79 -15.66
N GLY A 97 16.94 -10.10 -16.09
CA GLY A 97 17.92 -9.09 -16.53
C GLY A 97 17.35 -8.25 -17.66
N GLY A 98 17.43 -6.93 -17.53
CA GLY A 98 16.86 -5.95 -18.45
C GLY A 98 15.53 -5.33 -18.00
N TYR A 99 14.80 -5.94 -17.03
CA TYR A 99 13.57 -5.34 -16.50
C TYR A 99 13.85 -3.93 -15.91
N PRO A 100 12.97 -2.92 -16.15
CA PRO A 100 11.64 -2.97 -16.79
C PRO A 100 11.65 -2.78 -18.31
N ASP A 101 12.80 -2.61 -18.94
CA ASP A 101 12.92 -2.43 -20.39
C ASP A 101 12.68 -3.76 -21.13
N SER A 102 13.40 -3.98 -22.23
CA SER A 102 13.31 -5.23 -22.98
C SER A 102 14.06 -6.37 -22.28
N TYR A 103 13.38 -7.47 -22.00
CA TYR A 103 13.94 -8.65 -21.34
C TYR A 103 13.36 -9.95 -21.92
N GLU A 104 14.10 -11.05 -21.78
CA GLU A 104 13.63 -12.38 -22.15
C GLU A 104 12.53 -12.86 -21.20
N LYS A 105 11.47 -13.45 -21.78
CA LYS A 105 10.33 -14.02 -21.05
C LYS A 105 10.39 -15.54 -21.08
N GLY A 106 9.80 -16.18 -20.06
CA GLY A 106 9.64 -17.63 -20.02
C GLY A 106 10.82 -18.40 -19.40
N ALA A 107 11.76 -17.70 -18.76
CA ALA A 107 12.79 -18.39 -17.96
C ALA A 107 12.14 -19.22 -16.84
N VAL A 108 12.62 -20.45 -16.68
CA VAL A 108 12.12 -21.35 -15.64
C VAL A 108 12.60 -20.88 -14.26
N ILE A 109 11.66 -20.68 -13.33
CA ILE A 109 11.97 -20.38 -11.94
C ILE A 109 12.24 -21.68 -11.19
N SER A 110 13.39 -21.78 -10.53
CA SER A 110 13.79 -22.93 -9.73
C SER A 110 14.34 -22.49 -8.38
N GLY A 111 14.47 -23.42 -7.44
CA GLY A 111 15.04 -23.15 -6.11
C GLY A 111 14.09 -22.37 -5.20
N LEU A 112 12.78 -22.42 -5.43
CA LEU A 112 11.81 -21.85 -4.50
C LEU A 112 11.89 -22.59 -3.15
N PRO A 113 11.79 -21.85 -2.01
CA PRO A 113 11.76 -22.48 -0.69
C PRO A 113 10.54 -23.41 -0.57
N THR A 114 10.72 -24.52 0.12
CA THR A 114 9.62 -25.42 0.49
C THR A 114 8.91 -24.90 1.74
N GLU A 115 7.68 -25.36 2.01
CA GLU A 115 6.90 -24.97 3.20
C GLU A 115 7.64 -25.19 4.53
N GLU A 116 8.60 -26.12 4.58
CA GLU A 116 9.43 -26.39 5.76
C GLU A 116 10.49 -25.30 6.02
N GLN A 117 10.71 -24.38 5.08
CA GLN A 117 11.73 -23.32 5.17
C GLN A 117 11.13 -21.92 5.44
N THR A 118 9.82 -21.83 5.61
CA THR A 118 9.09 -20.61 5.95
C THR A 118 8.51 -20.68 7.36
#